data_7dae494d3421501aeb0e576c9e25cb3b
#
_entry.id   7dae494d3421501aeb0e576c9e25cb3b
#
_cell.length_a   1.000
_cell.length_b   1.000
_cell.length_c   1.000
_cell.angle_alpha   90.00
_cell.angle_beta   90.00
_cell.angle_gamma   90.00
#
_symmetry.space_group_name_H-M   'P 1'
#
loop_
_entity.id
_entity.type
_entity.pdbx_description
1 polymer ?
#
loop_
_entity_poly.entity_id
_entity_poly.type
_entity_poly.pdbx_seq_one_letter_code
_entity_poly.pdbx_strand_id
1 'polypeptide(L)'
;MSQVQDSTGKQYIPRPEALSTEYLRDILDEYYMSKWNPNKDTVGAVVKWKDWPLVVRMPDVKKDFTIHIDNGVVQSVSVGLPERPRILCVMLAETMQRIYYDETTAAIESIAGRIKIRGNEVERRRLLAAISFLTW
;
A
#
# COMPACT_ATOMS: atom_id res chain seq x y z
N MET A 1 -22.69 1.01 -1.82
CA MET A 1 -22.18 0.19 -0.71
C MET A 1 -21.94 1.08 0.50
N SER A 2 -22.44 0.67 1.65
CA SER A 2 -22.24 1.45 2.87
C SER A 2 -20.82 1.24 3.39
N GLN A 3 -20.29 2.27 4.04
CA GLN A 3 -18.97 2.21 4.67
C GLN A 3 -19.13 2.09 6.19
N VAL A 4 -18.14 1.48 6.82
CA VAL A 4 -18.08 1.37 8.27
C VAL A 4 -17.33 2.60 8.80
N GLN A 5 -17.83 3.17 9.89
CA GLN A 5 -17.26 4.34 10.51
C GLN A 5 -16.65 3.95 11.86
N ASP A 6 -15.44 4.44 12.15
CA ASP A 6 -14.82 4.21 13.44
C ASP A 6 -15.21 5.30 14.46
N SER A 7 -14.65 5.25 15.67
CA SER A 7 -14.97 6.18 16.73
C SER A 7 -14.51 7.62 16.45
N THR A 8 -13.60 7.82 15.48
CA THR A 8 -13.13 9.15 15.07
C THR A 8 -13.90 9.74 13.91
N GLY A 9 -14.89 8.99 13.39
CA GLY A 9 -15.67 9.41 12.22
C GLY A 9 -15.07 9.01 10.88
N LYS A 10 -13.90 8.35 10.86
CA LYS A 10 -13.29 7.86 9.64
C LYS A 10 -14.11 6.73 9.06
N GLN A 11 -14.34 6.79 7.75
CA GLN A 11 -15.10 5.77 7.04
C GLN A 11 -14.20 4.79 6.34
N TYR A 12 -14.55 3.51 6.40
CA TYR A 12 -13.82 2.43 5.75
C TYR A 12 -14.74 1.65 4.83
N ILE A 13 -14.16 1.06 3.81
CA ILE A 13 -14.87 0.06 3.00
C ILE A 13 -15.18 -1.13 3.91
N PRO A 14 -16.44 -1.63 3.95
CA PRO A 14 -16.78 -2.77 4.83
C PRO A 14 -15.98 -4.00 4.48
N ARG A 15 -15.55 -4.75 5.52
CA ARG A 15 -14.84 -6.01 5.34
C ARG A 15 -15.80 -7.08 4.81
N PRO A 16 -15.51 -7.68 3.63
CA PRO A 16 -16.41 -8.67 3.04
C PRO A 16 -16.23 -10.06 3.68
N GLU A 17 -17.17 -10.94 3.47
CA GLU A 17 -17.05 -12.36 3.87
C GLU A 17 -16.00 -13.08 3.03
N ALA A 18 -15.96 -12.76 1.73
CA ALA A 18 -15.01 -13.36 0.81
C ALA A 18 -14.20 -12.25 0.13
N LEU A 19 -12.90 -12.49 -0.03
CA LEU A 19 -12.00 -11.50 -0.64
C LEU A 19 -12.17 -11.53 -2.15
N SER A 20 -12.54 -10.38 -2.73
CA SER A 20 -12.59 -10.19 -4.17
C SER A 20 -11.39 -9.34 -4.61
N THR A 21 -11.01 -9.49 -5.87
CA THR A 21 -9.96 -8.66 -6.47
C THR A 21 -10.32 -7.19 -6.40
N GLU A 22 -11.58 -6.86 -6.67
CA GLU A 22 -12.07 -5.48 -6.64
C GLU A 22 -11.96 -4.87 -5.24
N TYR A 23 -12.37 -5.62 -4.23
CA TYR A 23 -12.25 -5.16 -2.85
C TYR A 23 -10.80 -4.88 -2.46
N LEU A 24 -9.90 -5.80 -2.78
CA LEU A 24 -8.48 -5.63 -2.46
C LEU A 24 -7.88 -4.44 -3.19
N ARG A 25 -8.25 -4.25 -4.47
CA ARG A 25 -7.83 -3.07 -5.22
C ARG A 25 -8.36 -1.79 -4.58
N ASP A 26 -9.62 -1.79 -4.16
CA ASP A 26 -10.26 -0.60 -3.59
C ASP A 26 -9.64 -0.21 -2.25
N ILE A 27 -9.32 -1.15 -1.38
CA ILE A 27 -8.66 -0.82 -0.11
C ILE A 27 -7.23 -0.31 -0.33
N LEU A 28 -6.51 -0.86 -1.32
CA LEU A 28 -5.20 -0.34 -1.68
C LEU A 28 -5.29 1.09 -2.21
N ASP A 29 -6.22 1.33 -3.12
CA ASP A 29 -6.42 2.66 -3.69
C ASP A 29 -6.74 3.69 -2.60
N GLU A 30 -7.69 3.40 -1.74
CA GLU A 30 -8.08 4.30 -0.66
C GLU A 30 -6.93 4.50 0.34
N TYR A 31 -6.20 3.44 0.68
CA TYR A 31 -5.07 3.55 1.60
C TYR A 31 -4.00 4.49 1.06
N TYR A 32 -3.57 4.29 -0.19
CA TYR A 32 -2.52 5.12 -0.77
C TYR A 32 -2.99 6.56 -1.01
N MET A 33 -4.24 6.75 -1.42
CA MET A 33 -4.79 8.09 -1.59
C MET A 33 -4.88 8.85 -0.26
N SER A 34 -5.21 8.16 0.84
CA SER A 34 -5.40 8.80 2.14
C SER A 34 -4.11 8.93 2.95
N LYS A 35 -3.11 8.07 2.72
CA LYS A 35 -1.85 8.07 3.49
C LYS A 35 -0.66 8.61 2.70
N TRP A 36 -0.49 8.16 1.47
CA TRP A 36 0.65 8.58 0.66
C TRP A 36 0.48 10.01 0.18
N ASN A 37 -0.63 10.31 -0.49
CA ASN A 37 -0.80 11.61 -1.14
C ASN A 37 -0.80 12.81 -0.18
N PRO A 38 -1.45 12.76 1.01
CA PRO A 38 -1.34 13.85 1.96
C PRO A 38 0.09 14.10 2.46
N ASN A 39 0.96 13.07 2.41
CA ASN A 39 2.33 13.15 2.88
C ASN A 39 3.35 13.17 1.72
N LYS A 40 2.89 13.40 0.49
CA LYS A 40 3.72 13.28 -0.71
C LYS A 40 4.99 14.12 -0.69
N ASP A 41 4.94 15.32 -0.13
CA ASP A 41 6.10 16.21 -0.07
C ASP A 41 7.17 15.65 0.86
N THR A 42 6.78 15.14 2.02
CA THR A 42 7.69 14.52 2.96
C THR A 42 8.25 13.22 2.42
N VAL A 43 7.37 12.34 1.92
CA VAL A 43 7.76 11.07 1.35
C VAL A 43 8.67 11.28 0.14
N GLY A 44 8.29 12.16 -0.77
CA GLY A 44 9.07 12.46 -1.97
C GLY A 44 10.42 13.07 -1.66
N ALA A 45 10.48 13.98 -0.69
CA ALA A 45 11.74 14.60 -0.29
C ALA A 45 12.71 13.60 0.30
N VAL A 46 12.21 12.67 1.14
CA VAL A 46 13.06 11.68 1.82
C VAL A 46 13.49 10.57 0.88
N VAL A 47 12.57 10.05 0.08
CA VAL A 47 12.84 8.87 -0.75
C VAL A 47 13.22 9.21 -2.18
N LYS A 48 13.00 10.44 -2.62
CA LYS A 48 13.24 10.90 -4.00
C LYS A 48 12.57 9.95 -4.99
N TRP A 49 11.32 9.62 -4.72
CA TRP A 49 10.57 8.66 -5.52
C TRP A 49 10.30 9.26 -6.90
N LYS A 50 10.74 8.57 -7.92
CA LYS A 50 10.45 8.94 -9.30
C LYS A 50 9.22 8.18 -9.76
N ASP A 51 8.92 8.26 -11.05
CA ASP A 51 7.70 7.71 -11.63
C ASP A 51 7.79 6.19 -11.80
N TRP A 52 8.00 5.49 -10.69
CA TRP A 52 8.07 4.04 -10.67
C TRP A 52 6.77 3.45 -10.16
N PRO A 53 6.25 2.45 -10.83
CA PRO A 53 5.17 1.69 -10.23
C PRO A 53 5.68 0.86 -9.05
N LEU A 54 4.90 0.85 -7.98
CA LEU A 54 5.11 -0.03 -6.84
C LEU A 54 4.20 -1.23 -7.01
N VAL A 55 4.73 -2.44 -6.89
CA VAL A 55 3.90 -3.65 -6.97
C VAL A 55 3.63 -4.16 -5.56
N VAL A 56 2.36 -4.40 -5.26
CA VAL A 56 1.93 -5.09 -4.04
C VAL A 56 1.52 -6.50 -4.43
N ARG A 57 2.22 -7.49 -3.88
CA ARG A 57 1.95 -8.90 -4.15
C ARG A 57 1.32 -9.55 -2.93
N MET A 58 0.19 -10.20 -3.14
CA MET A 58 -0.52 -10.95 -2.10
C MET A 58 -0.54 -12.43 -2.50
N PRO A 59 0.46 -13.23 -2.04
CA PRO A 59 0.60 -14.61 -2.50
C PRO A 59 -0.52 -15.53 -2.02
N ASP A 60 -1.15 -15.24 -0.88
CA ASP A 60 -2.24 -16.05 -0.35
C ASP A 60 -3.49 -16.02 -1.23
N VAL A 61 -3.71 -14.94 -1.97
CA VAL A 61 -4.83 -14.81 -2.90
C VAL A 61 -4.36 -14.85 -4.37
N LYS A 62 -3.05 -15.01 -4.59
CA LYS A 62 -2.42 -15.09 -5.92
C LYS A 62 -2.75 -13.87 -6.78
N LYS A 63 -2.62 -12.68 -6.19
CA LYS A 63 -2.90 -11.41 -6.86
C LYS A 63 -1.73 -10.46 -6.75
N ASP A 64 -1.50 -9.72 -7.83
CA ASP A 64 -0.56 -8.59 -7.89
C ASP A 64 -1.34 -7.34 -8.23
N PHE A 65 -0.93 -6.22 -7.61
CA PHE A 65 -1.53 -4.92 -7.86
C PHE A 65 -0.41 -3.93 -8.14
N THR A 66 -0.65 -3.03 -9.09
CA THR A 66 0.30 -1.98 -9.45
C THR A 66 -0.20 -0.66 -8.92
N ILE A 67 0.61 -0.02 -8.08
CA ILE A 67 0.35 1.33 -7.57
C ILE A 67 1.06 2.29 -8.52
N HIS A 68 0.28 3.03 -9.30
CA HIS A 68 0.83 3.97 -10.29
C HIS A 68 1.15 5.29 -9.59
N ILE A 69 2.45 5.60 -9.55
CA ILE A 69 2.96 6.81 -8.92
C ILE A 69 3.54 7.70 -10.02
N ASP A 70 3.06 8.93 -10.11
CA ASP A 70 3.53 9.90 -11.07
C ASP A 70 3.92 11.17 -10.32
N ASN A 71 5.17 11.58 -10.48
CA ASN A 71 5.71 12.78 -9.83
C ASN A 71 5.51 12.73 -8.30
N GLY A 72 5.68 11.55 -7.70
CA GLY A 72 5.54 11.33 -6.26
C GLY A 72 4.10 11.21 -5.76
N VAL A 73 3.13 11.26 -6.65
CA VAL A 73 1.70 11.19 -6.29
C VAL A 73 1.10 9.91 -6.82
N VAL A 74 0.37 9.18 -5.97
CA VAL A 74 -0.36 7.99 -6.39
C VAL A 74 -1.55 8.42 -7.24
N GLN A 75 -1.61 7.90 -8.47
CA GLN A 75 -2.66 8.22 -9.43
C GLN A 75 -3.78 7.19 -9.41
N SER A 76 -3.42 5.92 -9.34
CA SER A 76 -4.40 4.83 -9.40
C SER A 76 -3.77 3.52 -8.96
N VAL A 77 -4.62 2.54 -8.72
CA VAL A 77 -4.21 1.16 -8.45
C VAL A 77 -4.88 0.28 -9.51
N SER A 78 -4.08 -0.53 -10.18
CA SER A 78 -4.59 -1.48 -11.16
C SER A 78 -4.24 -2.91 -10.79
N VAL A 79 -5.02 -3.86 -11.30
CA VAL A 79 -4.78 -5.29 -11.09
C VAL A 79 -3.72 -5.76 -12.08
N GLY A 80 -2.77 -6.56 -11.60
CA GLY A 80 -1.72 -7.14 -12.43
C GLY A 80 -0.38 -6.45 -12.28
N LEU A 81 0.60 -6.93 -13.05
CA LEU A 81 1.97 -6.42 -13.03
C LEU A 81 2.16 -5.33 -14.09
N PRO A 82 3.04 -4.34 -13.83
CA PRO A 82 3.45 -3.42 -14.86
C PRO A 82 4.42 -4.13 -15.82
N GLU A 83 4.71 -3.49 -16.95
CA GLU A 83 5.62 -4.04 -17.95
C GLU A 83 7.01 -4.35 -17.37
N ARG A 84 7.51 -3.46 -16.49
CA ARG A 84 8.83 -3.61 -15.87
C ARG A 84 8.73 -3.40 -14.37
N PRO A 85 8.35 -4.44 -13.61
CA PRO A 85 8.30 -4.32 -12.15
C PRO A 85 9.71 -4.10 -11.59
N ARG A 86 9.86 -3.11 -10.71
CA ARG A 86 11.16 -2.77 -10.12
C ARG A 86 11.19 -3.07 -8.64
N ILE A 87 10.10 -2.84 -7.94
CA ILE A 87 10.04 -3.03 -6.50
C ILE A 87 8.73 -3.71 -6.14
N LEU A 88 8.83 -4.75 -5.32
CA LEU A 88 7.68 -5.52 -4.86
C LEU A 88 7.56 -5.40 -3.35
N CYS A 89 6.34 -5.13 -2.91
CA CYS A 89 5.95 -5.17 -1.51
C CYS A 89 5.09 -6.41 -1.34
N VAL A 90 5.62 -7.44 -0.67
CA VAL A 90 4.97 -8.75 -0.54
C VAL A 90 4.32 -8.83 0.84
N MET A 91 3.01 -9.06 0.87
CA MET A 91 2.25 -9.21 2.11
C MET A 91 1.02 -10.08 1.88
N LEU A 92 0.51 -10.66 2.96
CA LEU A 92 -0.76 -11.39 2.89
C LEU A 92 -1.92 -10.40 2.79
N ALA A 93 -3.03 -10.83 2.18
CA ALA A 93 -4.24 -10.01 2.10
C ALA A 93 -4.74 -9.61 3.49
N GLU A 94 -4.64 -10.52 4.47
CA GLU A 94 -5.00 -10.22 5.86
C GLU A 94 -4.16 -9.07 6.43
N THR A 95 -2.86 -9.06 6.16
CA THR A 95 -1.96 -7.99 6.60
C THR A 95 -2.40 -6.64 6.02
N MET A 96 -2.71 -6.61 4.72
CA MET A 96 -3.19 -5.37 4.08
C MET A 96 -4.49 -4.89 4.68
N GLN A 97 -5.42 -5.80 4.96
CA GLN A 97 -6.69 -5.43 5.59
C GLN A 97 -6.48 -4.82 6.97
N ARG A 98 -5.63 -5.43 7.79
CA ARG A 98 -5.32 -4.91 9.13
C ARG A 98 -4.70 -3.52 9.07
N ILE A 99 -3.84 -3.28 8.09
CA ILE A 99 -3.24 -1.94 7.88
C ILE A 99 -4.32 -0.95 7.46
N TYR A 100 -5.16 -1.33 6.51
CA TYR A 100 -6.22 -0.45 6.01
C TYR A 100 -7.20 -0.06 7.12
N TYR A 101 -7.58 -1.01 7.98
CA TYR A 101 -8.55 -0.75 9.06
C TYR A 101 -7.90 -0.16 10.33
N ASP A 102 -6.65 0.29 10.25
CA ASP A 102 -5.90 0.88 11.37
C ASP A 102 -5.75 -0.06 12.58
N GLU A 103 -5.78 -1.35 12.35
CA GLU A 103 -5.52 -2.37 13.38
C GLU A 103 -4.03 -2.56 13.62
N THR A 104 -3.21 -2.15 12.68
CA THR A 104 -1.75 -2.17 12.72
C THR A 104 -1.21 -1.11 11.77
N THR A 105 0.10 -1.00 11.67
CA THR A 105 0.74 -0.08 10.73
C THR A 105 1.70 -0.82 9.81
N ALA A 106 1.99 -0.23 8.66
CA ALA A 106 2.95 -0.82 7.73
C ALA A 106 4.35 -0.95 8.36
N ALA A 107 4.74 0.01 9.21
CA ALA A 107 6.02 -0.05 9.91
C ALA A 107 6.08 -1.24 10.87
N ILE A 108 5.05 -1.44 11.68
CA ILE A 108 4.97 -2.57 12.61
C ILE A 108 5.05 -3.90 11.84
N GLU A 109 4.29 -4.02 10.75
CA GLU A 109 4.26 -5.25 9.96
C GLU A 109 5.58 -5.51 9.24
N SER A 110 6.29 -4.46 8.82
CA SER A 110 7.62 -4.59 8.23
C SER A 110 8.64 -5.08 9.25
N ILE A 111 8.65 -4.50 10.45
CA ILE A 111 9.54 -4.90 11.54
C ILE A 111 9.27 -6.35 11.94
N ALA A 112 8.01 -6.75 11.97
CA ALA A 112 7.62 -8.11 12.31
C ALA A 112 7.89 -9.13 11.21
N GLY A 113 8.32 -8.69 10.03
CA GLY A 113 8.62 -9.58 8.91
C GLY A 113 7.39 -10.02 8.11
N ARG A 114 6.23 -9.40 8.34
CA ARG A 114 5.00 -9.73 7.60
C ARG A 114 4.85 -8.92 6.32
N ILE A 115 5.65 -7.88 6.14
CA ILE A 115 5.82 -7.19 4.87
C ILE A 115 7.27 -7.38 4.45
N LYS A 116 7.48 -7.93 3.25
CA LYS A 116 8.81 -8.11 2.67
C LYS A 116 8.92 -7.27 1.41
N ILE A 117 10.01 -6.52 1.32
CA ILE A 117 10.25 -5.64 0.18
C ILE A 117 11.38 -6.24 -0.65
N ARG A 118 11.10 -6.48 -1.93
CA ARG A 118 12.05 -7.05 -2.88
C ARG A 118 12.34 -6.03 -3.97
N GLY A 119 13.61 -5.90 -4.33
CA GLY A 119 14.09 -4.94 -5.31
C GLY A 119 15.56 -4.65 -5.04
N ASN A 120 16.14 -3.69 -5.72
CA ASN A 120 17.52 -3.32 -5.41
C ASN A 120 17.59 -2.64 -4.05
N GLU A 121 18.79 -2.63 -3.46
CA GLU A 121 18.97 -2.17 -2.09
C GLU A 121 18.58 -0.70 -1.90
N VAL A 122 18.91 0.15 -2.85
CA VAL A 122 18.59 1.59 -2.76
C VAL A 122 17.09 1.81 -2.77
N GLU A 123 16.37 1.15 -3.66
CA GLU A 123 14.91 1.28 -3.76
C GLU A 123 14.21 0.69 -2.54
N ARG A 124 14.70 -0.43 -2.03
CA ARG A 124 14.17 -1.03 -0.80
C ARG A 124 14.28 -0.07 0.38
N ARG A 125 15.45 0.56 0.56
CA ARG A 125 15.66 1.52 1.65
C ARG A 125 14.74 2.73 1.51
N ARG A 126 14.54 3.22 0.29
CA ARG A 126 13.64 4.34 0.04
C ARG A 126 12.20 4.00 0.40
N LEU A 127 11.74 2.81 0.02
CA LEU A 127 10.38 2.40 0.35
C LEU A 127 10.21 2.20 1.86
N LEU A 128 11.19 1.61 2.54
CA LEU A 128 11.15 1.47 4.00
C LEU A 128 11.08 2.83 4.69
N ALA A 129 11.84 3.82 4.20
CA ALA A 129 11.77 5.17 4.72
C ALA A 129 10.38 5.79 4.50
N ALA A 130 9.82 5.60 3.30
CA ALA A 130 8.47 6.08 3.01
C ALA A 130 7.42 5.46 3.93
N ILE A 131 7.49 4.15 4.14
CA ILE A 131 6.59 3.43 5.03
C ILE A 131 6.63 4.00 6.44
N SER A 132 7.81 4.40 6.93
CA SER A 132 7.95 4.99 8.25
C SER A 132 7.15 6.28 8.41
N PHE A 133 7.00 7.05 7.33
CA PHE A 133 6.22 8.29 7.35
C PHE A 133 4.72 8.05 7.19
N LEU A 134 4.33 6.92 6.64
CA LEU A 134 2.92 6.59 6.41
C LEU A 134 2.18 6.12 7.66
N THR A 135 2.88 6.00 8.78
CA THR A 135 2.32 5.47 10.02
C THR A 135 1.93 6.55 11.03
N TRP A 136 2.02 7.80 10.65
CA TRP A 136 1.69 8.94 11.51
C TRP A 136 0.21 9.22 11.60
#